data_0dcaf9fbe483605491ee6aa5abba19a9
#
_entry.id   0dcaf9fbe483605491ee6aa5abba19a9
#
_cell.length_a   1.000
_cell.length_b   1.000
_cell.length_c   1.000
_cell.angle_alpha   90.00
_cell.angle_beta   90.00
_cell.angle_gamma   90.00
#
_symmetry.space_group_name_H-M   'P 1'
#
loop_
_entity.id
_entity.type
_entity.pdbx_description
1 polymer ?
#
loop_
_entity_poly.entity_id
_entity_poly.type
_entity_poly.pdbx_seq_one_letter_code
_entity_poly.pdbx_strand_id
1 'polypeptide(L)'
;MVRYVRDTTGRFSQRPHYKPEELDRECETIITQFLRDKHGKIEFPVVTDDLTLLLERDTEDFDPYADLSIYGPDVEGVTEFRLGKKPSVKIAEALSNDERRENRLRTTLTHEYGHVRFHAYLWELEPPGADLLRQRPNADKQICKRDGILDASQSDWMEWQAGYACGALLMPISHVRQIVAAYMEANGLFGTVSTGGIHGQALIQKIQRHFQVSTDAARIRLLKLSILGAADAGPSLFSR
;
A
#
# COMPACT_ATOMS: atom_id res chain seq x y z
N MET A 1 -19.94 2.82 -0.26
CA MET A 1 -19.93 3.69 -1.48
C MET A 1 -18.85 4.74 -1.26
N VAL A 2 -17.89 4.85 -2.17
CA VAL A 2 -16.79 5.81 -2.06
C VAL A 2 -17.36 7.22 -2.16
N ARG A 3 -16.98 8.08 -1.21
CA ARG A 3 -17.36 9.49 -1.19
C ARG A 3 -16.41 10.30 -2.07
N TYR A 4 -16.92 11.18 -2.91
CA TYR A 4 -16.12 12.14 -3.66
C TYR A 4 -16.06 13.47 -2.92
N VAL A 5 -14.88 14.08 -2.87
CA VAL A 5 -14.63 15.39 -2.29
C VAL A 5 -13.86 16.25 -3.29
N ARG A 6 -13.92 17.58 -3.11
CA ARG A 6 -13.14 18.51 -3.96
C ARG A 6 -11.65 18.18 -3.85
N ASP A 7 -10.97 18.10 -4.99
CA ASP A 7 -9.51 17.94 -4.99
C ASP A 7 -8.81 19.29 -4.80
N THR A 8 -8.15 19.43 -3.64
CA THR A 8 -7.40 20.65 -3.30
C THR A 8 -6.02 20.72 -3.93
N THR A 9 -5.53 19.60 -4.51
CA THR A 9 -4.25 19.58 -5.25
C THR A 9 -4.38 20.17 -6.64
N GLY A 10 -5.62 20.34 -7.13
CA GLY A 10 -5.91 20.84 -8.47
C GLY A 10 -5.57 19.86 -9.59
N ARG A 11 -5.34 18.57 -9.26
CA ARG A 11 -5.09 17.52 -10.24
C ARG A 11 -6.39 17.08 -10.94
N PHE A 12 -7.46 16.96 -10.16
CA PHE A 12 -8.81 16.62 -10.63
C PHE A 12 -9.85 17.61 -10.10
N SER A 13 -11.04 17.61 -10.68
CA SER A 13 -12.16 18.39 -10.14
C SER A 13 -12.64 17.85 -8.78
N GLN A 14 -12.65 16.53 -8.68
CA GLN A 14 -13.00 15.78 -7.47
C GLN A 14 -12.06 14.59 -7.30
N ARG A 15 -11.88 14.16 -6.05
CA ARG A 15 -11.09 12.97 -5.72
C ARG A 15 -11.89 12.00 -4.86
N PRO A 16 -11.60 10.69 -4.95
CA PRO A 16 -12.18 9.72 -4.03
C PRO A 16 -11.61 9.95 -2.62
N HIS A 17 -12.48 9.88 -1.65
CA HIS A 17 -12.11 9.89 -0.24
C HIS A 17 -12.39 8.52 0.35
N TYR A 18 -11.34 7.73 0.48
CA TYR A 18 -11.39 6.43 1.14
C TYR A 18 -11.10 6.60 2.63
N LYS A 19 -11.94 5.98 3.46
CA LYS A 19 -11.59 5.73 4.85
C LYS A 19 -10.62 4.56 4.95
N PRO A 20 -9.74 4.52 5.98
CA PRO A 20 -8.85 3.39 6.20
C PRO A 20 -9.55 2.01 6.13
N GLU A 21 -10.72 1.89 6.74
CA GLU A 21 -11.48 0.64 6.80
C GLU A 21 -12.06 0.23 5.43
N GLU A 22 -12.29 1.20 4.54
CA GLU A 22 -12.74 0.92 3.17
C GLU A 22 -11.57 0.38 2.35
N LEU A 23 -10.38 0.97 2.47
CA LEU A 23 -9.15 0.46 1.83
C LEU A 23 -8.80 -0.94 2.35
N ASP A 24 -8.88 -1.16 3.67
CA ASP A 24 -8.64 -2.48 4.27
C ASP A 24 -9.54 -3.54 3.66
N ARG A 25 -10.84 -3.28 3.61
CA ARG A 25 -11.82 -4.23 3.06
C ARG A 25 -11.60 -4.51 1.58
N GLU A 26 -11.38 -3.46 0.77
CA GLU A 26 -11.15 -3.63 -0.67
C GLU A 26 -9.84 -4.40 -0.94
N CYS A 27 -8.75 -4.03 -0.29
CA CYS A 27 -7.46 -4.70 -0.47
C CYS A 27 -7.51 -6.16 -0.02
N GLU A 28 -8.13 -6.45 1.12
CA GLU A 28 -8.30 -7.82 1.59
C GLU A 28 -9.15 -8.64 0.63
N THR A 29 -10.25 -8.08 0.12
CA THR A 29 -11.10 -8.75 -0.88
C THR A 29 -10.30 -9.07 -2.13
N ILE A 30 -9.55 -8.12 -2.67
CA ILE A 30 -8.74 -8.29 -3.89
C ILE A 30 -7.74 -9.44 -3.70
N ILE A 31 -6.92 -9.36 -2.64
CA ILE A 31 -5.81 -10.30 -2.50
C ILE A 31 -6.29 -11.70 -2.11
N THR A 32 -7.31 -11.82 -1.25
CA THR A 32 -7.84 -13.13 -0.84
C THR A 32 -8.59 -13.81 -1.97
N GLN A 33 -9.33 -13.04 -2.80
CA GLN A 33 -9.98 -13.59 -4.00
C GLN A 33 -8.94 -14.07 -5.00
N PHE A 34 -7.92 -13.26 -5.28
CA PHE A 34 -6.83 -13.63 -6.19
C PHE A 34 -6.12 -14.92 -5.76
N LEU A 35 -5.73 -15.02 -4.49
CA LEU A 35 -5.07 -16.21 -3.95
C LEU A 35 -5.98 -17.46 -4.01
N ARG A 36 -7.26 -17.30 -3.70
CA ARG A 36 -8.25 -18.40 -3.78
C ARG A 36 -8.42 -18.88 -5.22
N ASP A 37 -8.56 -17.96 -6.17
CA ASP A 37 -8.76 -18.30 -7.58
C ASP A 37 -7.54 -18.99 -8.18
N LYS A 38 -6.33 -18.52 -7.81
CA LYS A 38 -5.07 -19.08 -8.34
C LYS A 38 -4.65 -20.38 -7.66
N HIS A 39 -4.75 -20.44 -6.32
CA HIS A 39 -4.16 -21.53 -5.53
C HIS A 39 -5.20 -22.43 -4.84
N GLY A 40 -6.50 -22.10 -4.92
CA GLY A 40 -7.57 -22.79 -4.19
C GLY A 40 -7.58 -22.55 -2.68
N LYS A 41 -6.66 -21.76 -2.15
CA LYS A 41 -6.45 -21.48 -0.73
C LYS A 41 -5.90 -20.07 -0.51
N ILE A 42 -6.04 -19.57 0.72
CA ILE A 42 -5.47 -18.28 1.12
C ILE A 42 -4.32 -18.56 2.07
N GLU A 43 -3.10 -18.29 1.63
CA GLU A 43 -1.89 -18.44 2.41
C GLU A 43 -1.01 -17.20 2.30
N PHE A 44 -0.28 -16.89 3.35
CA PHE A 44 0.69 -15.80 3.41
C PHE A 44 2.06 -16.34 3.77
N PRO A 45 3.11 -15.69 3.28
CA PRO A 45 3.13 -14.40 2.56
C PRO A 45 2.63 -14.52 1.13
N VAL A 46 2.08 -13.42 0.57
CA VAL A 46 1.87 -13.32 -0.88
C VAL A 46 3.24 -13.30 -1.55
N VAL A 47 3.52 -14.22 -2.44
CA VAL A 47 4.81 -14.29 -3.13
C VAL A 47 4.94 -13.22 -4.21
N THR A 48 6.19 -12.88 -4.56
CA THR A 48 6.48 -11.82 -5.54
C THR A 48 5.85 -12.11 -6.91
N ASP A 49 5.89 -13.37 -7.38
CA ASP A 49 5.26 -13.78 -8.63
C ASP A 49 3.74 -13.56 -8.65
N ASP A 50 3.07 -13.73 -7.50
CA ASP A 50 1.63 -13.48 -7.40
C ASP A 50 1.31 -11.98 -7.55
N LEU A 51 2.15 -11.12 -6.99
CA LEU A 51 2.01 -9.67 -7.12
C LEU A 51 2.28 -9.20 -8.55
N THR A 52 3.27 -9.80 -9.21
CA THR A 52 3.57 -9.57 -10.63
C THR A 52 2.37 -9.91 -11.51
N LEU A 53 1.81 -11.12 -11.34
CA LEU A 53 0.61 -11.55 -12.09
C LEU A 53 -0.61 -10.67 -11.82
N LEU A 54 -0.76 -10.16 -10.60
CA LEU A 54 -1.84 -9.25 -10.25
C LEU A 54 -1.71 -7.93 -11.03
N LEU A 55 -0.49 -7.39 -11.14
CA LEU A 55 -0.18 -6.21 -11.96
C LEU A 55 -0.41 -6.47 -13.44
N GLU A 56 0.14 -7.54 -14.00
CA GLU A 56 -0.02 -7.91 -15.40
C GLU A 56 -1.49 -8.01 -15.81
N ARG A 57 -2.34 -8.58 -14.95
CA ARG A 57 -3.79 -8.70 -15.21
C ARG A 57 -4.49 -7.36 -15.34
N ASP A 58 -4.12 -6.39 -14.51
CA ASP A 58 -4.87 -5.15 -14.33
C ASP A 58 -4.23 -3.94 -15.03
N THR A 59 -3.08 -4.11 -15.71
CA THR A 59 -2.38 -3.09 -16.49
C THR A 59 -2.49 -3.33 -18.00
N GLU A 60 -2.21 -2.31 -18.81
CA GLU A 60 -2.02 -2.39 -20.26
C GLU A 60 -0.63 -2.95 -20.60
N ASP A 61 0.37 -2.50 -19.81
CA ASP A 61 1.76 -2.84 -19.97
C ASP A 61 2.43 -2.86 -18.59
N PHE A 62 3.23 -3.88 -18.34
CA PHE A 62 4.01 -4.03 -17.11
C PHE A 62 5.46 -4.37 -17.43
N ASP A 63 6.37 -3.43 -17.12
CA ASP A 63 7.80 -3.61 -17.31
C ASP A 63 8.50 -3.69 -15.92
N PRO A 64 8.85 -4.90 -15.45
CA PRO A 64 9.54 -5.07 -14.18
C PRO A 64 11.04 -4.77 -14.24
N TYR A 65 11.60 -4.41 -15.40
CA TYR A 65 13.03 -4.20 -15.61
C TYR A 65 13.33 -2.86 -16.32
N ALA A 66 12.55 -1.83 -16.00
CA ALA A 66 12.67 -0.53 -16.66
C ALA A 66 13.91 0.25 -16.19
N ASP A 67 14.51 1.01 -17.10
CA ASP A 67 15.44 2.08 -16.74
C ASP A 67 14.66 3.31 -16.30
N LEU A 68 14.62 3.55 -15.00
CA LEU A 68 13.95 4.70 -14.39
C LEU A 68 14.90 5.85 -14.04
N SER A 69 16.15 5.82 -14.47
CA SER A 69 17.19 6.80 -14.15
C SER A 69 16.80 8.23 -14.54
N ILE A 70 15.99 8.39 -15.59
CA ILE A 70 15.46 9.69 -16.05
C ILE A 70 14.56 10.39 -15.03
N TYR A 71 13.99 9.65 -14.09
CA TYR A 71 13.13 10.19 -13.02
C TYR A 71 13.91 10.48 -11.72
N GLY A 72 15.15 10.02 -11.65
CA GLY A 72 16.06 10.21 -10.52
C GLY A 72 16.53 8.90 -9.89
N PRO A 73 17.61 8.95 -9.09
CA PRO A 73 18.28 7.75 -8.56
C PRO A 73 17.45 6.97 -7.52
N ASP A 74 16.47 7.64 -6.91
CA ASP A 74 15.63 7.06 -5.84
C ASP A 74 14.27 6.58 -6.33
N VAL A 75 14.01 6.62 -7.64
CA VAL A 75 12.74 6.18 -8.22
C VAL A 75 12.78 4.67 -8.42
N GLU A 76 11.83 3.98 -7.83
CA GLU A 76 11.73 2.52 -7.84
C GLU A 76 10.51 2.00 -8.59
N GLY A 77 9.48 2.83 -8.77
CA GLY A 77 8.29 2.50 -9.52
C GLY A 77 7.69 3.73 -10.19
N VAL A 78 6.98 3.52 -11.29
CA VAL A 78 6.23 4.55 -12.00
C VAL A 78 4.95 3.96 -12.55
N THR A 79 3.81 4.54 -12.18
CA THR A 79 2.52 4.26 -12.81
C THR A 79 2.17 5.40 -13.77
N GLU A 80 1.98 5.07 -15.04
CA GLU A 80 1.56 5.99 -16.09
C GLU A 80 0.08 5.76 -16.43
N PHE A 81 -0.70 6.83 -16.42
CA PHE A 81 -2.13 6.79 -16.75
C PHE A 81 -2.40 7.37 -18.12
N ARG A 82 -3.35 6.80 -18.84
CA ARG A 82 -3.76 7.25 -20.17
C ARG A 82 -5.28 7.24 -20.26
N LEU A 83 -5.81 8.27 -20.88
CA LEU A 83 -7.25 8.38 -21.09
C LEU A 83 -7.79 7.18 -21.90
N GLY A 84 -8.82 6.51 -21.36
CA GLY A 84 -9.48 5.38 -22.03
C GLY A 84 -8.66 4.10 -22.15
N LYS A 85 -7.56 3.97 -21.40
CA LYS A 85 -6.72 2.77 -21.37
C LYS A 85 -6.43 2.35 -19.93
N LYS A 86 -6.09 1.06 -19.74
CA LYS A 86 -5.49 0.62 -18.51
C LYS A 86 -4.15 1.34 -18.28
N PRO A 87 -3.73 1.56 -17.04
CA PRO A 87 -2.42 2.14 -16.74
C PRO A 87 -1.27 1.22 -17.15
N SER A 88 -0.09 1.81 -17.37
CA SER A 88 1.17 1.07 -17.52
C SER A 88 2.00 1.23 -16.25
N VAL A 89 2.67 0.17 -15.82
CA VAL A 89 3.53 0.18 -14.62
C VAL A 89 4.94 -0.24 -14.98
N LYS A 90 5.91 0.48 -14.41
CA LYS A 90 7.35 0.22 -14.59
C LYS A 90 8.00 0.11 -13.23
N ILE A 91 8.84 -0.91 -13.06
CA ILE A 91 9.65 -1.12 -11.86
C ILE A 91 11.13 -1.01 -12.25
N ALA A 92 11.93 -0.37 -11.41
CA ALA A 92 13.35 -0.19 -11.65
C ALA A 92 14.07 -1.55 -11.75
N GLU A 93 14.80 -1.78 -12.84
CA GLU A 93 15.62 -2.97 -13.05
C GLU A 93 16.55 -3.26 -11.87
N ALA A 94 17.19 -2.22 -11.32
CA ALA A 94 18.08 -2.33 -10.17
C ALA A 94 17.39 -2.85 -8.89
N LEU A 95 16.07 -2.69 -8.78
CA LEU A 95 15.29 -3.25 -7.68
C LEU A 95 14.90 -4.70 -7.96
N SER A 96 14.45 -5.00 -9.17
CA SER A 96 13.97 -6.33 -9.55
C SER A 96 15.10 -7.37 -9.62
N ASN A 97 16.33 -6.94 -9.91
CA ASN A 97 17.49 -7.83 -9.99
C ASN A 97 18.24 -8.01 -8.65
N ASP A 98 17.82 -7.37 -7.56
CA ASP A 98 18.48 -7.53 -6.25
C ASP A 98 17.61 -8.38 -5.30
N GLU A 99 17.86 -9.68 -5.25
CA GLU A 99 17.14 -10.63 -4.39
C GLU A 99 17.18 -10.25 -2.90
N ARG A 100 18.21 -9.53 -2.45
CA ARG A 100 18.33 -9.04 -1.06
C ARG A 100 17.28 -7.97 -0.74
N ARG A 101 16.68 -7.39 -1.76
CA ARG A 101 15.67 -6.35 -1.68
C ARG A 101 14.26 -6.83 -2.00
N GLU A 102 14.01 -8.14 -1.95
CA GLU A 102 12.71 -8.72 -2.30
C GLU A 102 11.54 -8.09 -1.51
N ASN A 103 11.71 -7.86 -0.20
CA ASN A 103 10.69 -7.17 0.60
C ASN A 103 10.40 -5.77 0.08
N ARG A 104 11.42 -5.08 -0.44
CA ARG A 104 11.27 -3.76 -1.04
C ARG A 104 10.55 -3.86 -2.39
N LEU A 105 10.92 -4.82 -3.22
CA LEU A 105 10.26 -5.09 -4.49
C LEU A 105 8.76 -5.36 -4.28
N ARG A 106 8.40 -6.24 -3.35
CA ARG A 106 7.00 -6.53 -3.01
C ARG A 106 6.24 -5.29 -2.54
N THR A 107 6.90 -4.45 -1.74
CA THR A 107 6.32 -3.17 -1.29
C THR A 107 6.09 -2.22 -2.48
N THR A 108 7.04 -2.10 -3.40
CA THR A 108 6.91 -1.27 -4.60
C THR A 108 5.82 -1.80 -5.53
N LEU A 109 5.80 -3.11 -5.82
CA LEU A 109 4.75 -3.74 -6.64
C LEU A 109 3.35 -3.47 -6.09
N THR A 110 3.15 -3.63 -4.79
CA THR A 110 1.83 -3.40 -4.16
C THR A 110 1.47 -1.92 -4.05
N HIS A 111 2.45 -1.03 -3.97
CA HIS A 111 2.22 0.41 -4.03
C HIS A 111 1.75 0.84 -5.42
N GLU A 112 2.46 0.43 -6.47
CA GLU A 112 2.06 0.70 -7.86
C GLU A 112 0.69 0.07 -8.16
N TYR A 113 0.43 -1.14 -7.67
CA TYR A 113 -0.89 -1.74 -7.77
C TYR A 113 -1.98 -0.92 -7.06
N GLY A 114 -1.65 -0.26 -5.96
CA GLY A 114 -2.53 0.70 -5.30
C GLY A 114 -2.94 1.84 -6.24
N HIS A 115 -2.00 2.40 -7.00
CA HIS A 115 -2.30 3.39 -8.03
C HIS A 115 -3.16 2.81 -9.14
N VAL A 116 -2.84 1.64 -9.66
CA VAL A 116 -3.62 0.94 -10.69
C VAL A 116 -5.07 0.78 -10.24
N ARG A 117 -5.29 0.27 -9.02
CA ARG A 117 -6.62 -0.11 -8.54
C ARG A 117 -7.49 1.06 -8.11
N PHE A 118 -6.90 2.05 -7.43
CA PHE A 118 -7.66 3.11 -6.78
C PHE A 118 -7.66 4.43 -7.53
N HIS A 119 -6.81 4.59 -8.56
CA HIS A 119 -6.67 5.88 -9.23
C HIS A 119 -6.88 5.83 -10.74
N ALA A 120 -6.69 4.69 -11.42
CA ALA A 120 -6.75 4.61 -12.89
C ALA A 120 -8.07 5.14 -13.47
N TYR A 121 -9.19 4.84 -12.85
CA TYR A 121 -10.51 5.27 -13.31
C TYR A 121 -10.72 6.78 -13.29
N LEU A 122 -9.90 7.55 -12.58
CA LEU A 122 -9.99 9.01 -12.54
C LEU A 122 -9.70 9.63 -13.90
N TRP A 123 -8.83 8.99 -14.69
CA TRP A 123 -8.55 9.42 -16.06
C TRP A 123 -9.69 9.07 -17.04
N GLU A 124 -10.51 8.08 -16.71
CA GLU A 124 -11.72 7.75 -17.48
C GLU A 124 -12.86 8.77 -17.24
N LEU A 125 -12.90 9.37 -16.06
CA LEU A 125 -13.91 10.34 -15.67
C LEU A 125 -13.62 11.77 -16.18
N GLU A 126 -12.42 12.03 -16.70
CA GLU A 126 -12.04 13.34 -17.20
C GLU A 126 -12.71 13.62 -18.56
N PRO A 127 -13.20 14.87 -18.79
CA PRO A 127 -13.80 15.23 -20.07
C PRO A 127 -12.75 15.20 -21.19
N PRO A 128 -13.16 14.89 -22.43
CA PRO A 128 -12.28 14.97 -23.60
C PRO A 128 -11.65 16.37 -23.73
N GLY A 129 -10.33 16.43 -23.88
CA GLY A 129 -9.59 17.68 -23.99
C GLY A 129 -9.05 18.24 -22.68
N ALA A 130 -9.29 17.59 -21.54
CA ALA A 130 -8.69 17.97 -20.27
C ALA A 130 -7.14 17.95 -20.31
N ASP A 131 -6.57 17.09 -21.15
CA ASP A 131 -5.11 17.01 -21.36
C ASP A 131 -4.52 18.29 -21.97
N LEU A 132 -5.28 18.99 -22.82
CA LEU A 132 -4.84 20.25 -23.43
C LEU A 132 -4.72 21.40 -22.40
N LEU A 133 -5.46 21.31 -21.30
CA LEU A 133 -5.44 22.29 -20.21
C LEU A 133 -4.45 21.96 -19.11
N ARG A 134 -3.91 20.73 -19.11
CA ARG A 134 -2.91 20.26 -18.13
C ARG A 134 -1.51 20.65 -18.58
N GLN A 135 -1.10 21.87 -18.28
CA GLN A 135 0.26 22.37 -18.58
C GLN A 135 1.33 21.83 -17.60
N ARG A 136 1.07 20.76 -16.87
CA ARG A 136 2.05 20.20 -15.90
C ARG A 136 2.78 19.02 -16.52
N PRO A 137 4.12 19.06 -16.60
CA PRO A 137 4.92 17.88 -16.96
C PRO A 137 4.57 16.72 -16.01
N ASN A 138 4.37 15.52 -16.56
CA ASN A 138 4.05 14.28 -15.81
C ASN A 138 2.71 14.29 -15.03
N ALA A 139 1.71 15.09 -15.45
CA ALA A 139 0.38 15.08 -14.79
C ALA A 139 -0.32 13.72 -14.88
N ASP A 140 0.06 12.89 -15.84
CA ASP A 140 -0.41 11.55 -16.13
C ASP A 140 0.43 10.43 -15.45
N LYS A 141 1.43 10.80 -14.63
CA LYS A 141 2.35 9.86 -14.00
C LYS A 141 2.34 9.99 -12.49
N GLN A 142 2.39 8.85 -11.81
CA GLN A 142 2.76 8.77 -10.40
C GLN A 142 4.16 8.18 -10.32
N ILE A 143 5.04 8.85 -9.59
CA ILE A 143 6.46 8.47 -9.47
C ILE A 143 6.70 8.08 -8.02
N CYS A 144 6.92 6.80 -7.81
CA CYS A 144 7.20 6.24 -6.50
C CYS A 144 8.68 6.39 -6.16
N LYS A 145 8.97 7.12 -5.08
CA LYS A 145 10.33 7.27 -4.54
C LYS A 145 10.53 6.37 -3.34
N ARG A 146 11.78 5.95 -3.14
CA ARG A 146 12.20 5.05 -2.07
C ARG A 146 11.64 5.42 -0.69
N ASP A 147 11.66 6.69 -0.32
CA ASP A 147 11.34 7.15 1.04
C ASP A 147 9.86 7.45 1.28
N GLY A 148 9.03 7.46 0.23
CA GLY A 148 7.63 7.90 0.30
C GLY A 148 6.58 6.80 0.37
N ILE A 149 6.93 5.54 0.13
CA ILE A 149 5.96 4.46 -0.12
C ILE A 149 5.01 4.18 1.06
N LEU A 150 5.50 4.18 2.28
CA LEU A 150 4.72 3.72 3.44
C LEU A 150 4.16 4.85 4.30
N ASP A 151 4.70 6.06 4.18
CA ASP A 151 4.41 7.18 5.10
C ASP A 151 4.19 8.51 4.36
N ALA A 152 3.55 8.44 3.19
CA ALA A 152 3.19 9.65 2.44
C ALA A 152 2.24 10.53 3.24
N SER A 153 2.45 11.84 3.15
CA SER A 153 1.57 12.83 3.77
C SER A 153 0.16 12.77 3.16
N GLN A 154 -0.87 12.98 3.99
CA GLN A 154 -2.25 13.09 3.50
C GLN A 154 -2.47 14.27 2.53
N SER A 155 -1.54 15.21 2.44
CA SER A 155 -1.56 16.28 1.44
C SER A 155 -1.37 15.73 0.01
N ASP A 156 -0.60 14.67 -0.16
CA ASP A 156 -0.58 13.88 -1.39
C ASP A 156 -1.48 12.65 -1.23
N TRP A 157 -2.75 12.86 -1.46
CA TRP A 157 -3.78 11.85 -1.20
C TRP A 157 -3.62 10.58 -2.06
N MET A 158 -3.05 10.69 -3.28
CA MET A 158 -2.81 9.53 -4.12
C MET A 158 -1.71 8.65 -3.53
N GLU A 159 -0.59 9.25 -3.16
CA GLU A 159 0.51 8.54 -2.51
C GLU A 159 0.09 7.95 -1.16
N TRP A 160 -0.70 8.72 -0.37
CA TRP A 160 -1.22 8.22 0.89
C TRP A 160 -2.13 6.99 0.71
N GLN A 161 -3.05 7.03 -0.27
CA GLN A 161 -3.94 5.91 -0.56
C GLN A 161 -3.17 4.70 -1.07
N ALA A 162 -2.22 4.88 -1.99
CA ALA A 162 -1.36 3.81 -2.51
C ALA A 162 -0.48 3.20 -1.41
N GLY A 163 0.13 4.03 -0.56
CA GLY A 163 0.93 3.56 0.57
C GLY A 163 0.11 2.86 1.66
N TYR A 164 -1.16 3.25 1.85
CA TYR A 164 -2.07 2.51 2.72
C TYR A 164 -2.44 1.15 2.11
N ALA A 165 -2.83 1.15 0.83
CA ALA A 165 -3.20 -0.06 0.09
C ALA A 165 -2.06 -1.07 0.02
N CYS A 166 -0.82 -0.61 -0.18
CA CYS A 166 0.37 -1.45 -0.12
C CYS A 166 0.43 -2.29 1.16
N GLY A 167 0.32 -1.64 2.31
CA GLY A 167 0.31 -2.34 3.60
C GLY A 167 -0.90 -3.25 3.78
N ALA A 168 -2.07 -2.87 3.25
CA ALA A 168 -3.30 -3.65 3.37
C ALA A 168 -3.33 -4.90 2.46
N LEU A 169 -2.71 -4.83 1.27
CA LEU A 169 -2.56 -5.96 0.35
C LEU A 169 -1.56 -7.00 0.90
N LEU A 170 -0.41 -6.54 1.40
CA LEU A 170 0.62 -7.44 1.96
C LEU A 170 0.22 -8.04 3.31
N MET A 171 -0.53 -7.28 4.13
CA MET A 171 -0.91 -7.63 5.50
C MET A 171 -2.41 -7.39 5.71
N PRO A 172 -3.29 -8.25 5.20
CA PRO A 172 -4.73 -8.11 5.31
C PRO A 172 -5.20 -8.05 6.77
N ILE A 173 -6.17 -7.17 7.03
CA ILE A 173 -6.56 -6.78 8.40
C ILE A 173 -7.06 -7.95 9.24
N SER A 174 -7.86 -8.87 8.68
CA SER A 174 -8.39 -10.01 9.43
C SER A 174 -7.28 -10.96 9.88
N HIS A 175 -6.30 -11.23 9.01
CA HIS A 175 -5.15 -12.09 9.31
C HIS A 175 -4.21 -11.45 10.32
N VAL A 176 -3.94 -10.13 10.19
CA VAL A 176 -3.16 -9.39 11.20
C VAL A 176 -3.85 -9.46 12.55
N ARG A 177 -5.17 -9.18 12.62
CA ARG A 177 -5.94 -9.23 13.86
C ARG A 177 -5.95 -10.62 14.50
N GLN A 178 -6.05 -11.67 13.71
CA GLN A 178 -5.99 -13.04 14.19
C GLN A 178 -4.66 -13.35 14.91
N ILE A 179 -3.53 -12.96 14.28
CA ILE A 179 -2.19 -13.16 14.85
C ILE A 179 -2.02 -12.34 16.13
N VAL A 180 -2.48 -11.08 16.10
CA VAL A 180 -2.38 -10.18 17.25
C VAL A 180 -3.24 -10.67 18.40
N ALA A 181 -4.50 -11.06 18.14
CA ALA A 181 -5.42 -11.56 19.18
C ALA A 181 -4.84 -12.78 19.90
N ALA A 182 -4.33 -13.76 19.15
CA ALA A 182 -3.69 -14.93 19.73
C ALA A 182 -2.45 -14.58 20.59
N TYR A 183 -1.65 -13.59 20.18
CA TYR A 183 -0.51 -13.13 20.96
C TYR A 183 -0.94 -12.41 22.24
N MET A 184 -1.92 -11.50 22.13
CA MET A 184 -2.41 -10.71 23.27
C MET A 184 -3.07 -11.61 24.32
N GLU A 185 -3.89 -12.57 23.89
CA GLU A 185 -4.50 -13.56 24.78
C GLU A 185 -3.45 -14.38 25.54
N ALA A 186 -2.45 -14.91 24.83
CA ALA A 186 -1.39 -15.70 25.44
C ALA A 186 -0.52 -14.94 26.46
N ASN A 187 -0.51 -13.60 26.40
CA ASN A 187 0.29 -12.74 27.28
C ASN A 187 -0.58 -11.89 28.25
N GLY A 188 -1.90 -12.10 28.29
CA GLY A 188 -2.80 -11.35 29.16
C GLY A 188 -2.85 -9.85 28.88
N LEU A 189 -2.67 -9.45 27.60
CA LEU A 189 -2.61 -8.05 27.18
C LEU A 189 -3.96 -7.55 26.70
N PHE A 190 -4.28 -6.28 26.98
CA PHE A 190 -5.51 -5.62 26.55
C PHE A 190 -5.21 -4.21 26.00
N GLY A 191 -6.01 -3.78 25.03
CA GLY A 191 -5.91 -2.43 24.45
C GLY A 191 -4.70 -2.24 23.55
N THR A 192 -4.26 -1.00 23.41
CA THR A 192 -3.13 -0.62 22.54
C THR A 192 -1.79 -0.93 23.24
N VAL A 193 -0.87 -1.52 22.50
CA VAL A 193 0.46 -1.92 23.02
C VAL A 193 1.48 -0.83 22.69
N SER A 194 2.37 -0.50 23.64
CA SER A 194 3.47 0.44 23.41
C SER A 194 4.42 -0.05 22.32
N THR A 195 4.68 0.78 21.30
CA THR A 195 5.58 0.45 20.18
C THR A 195 6.99 0.12 20.64
N GLY A 196 7.53 0.83 21.64
CA GLY A 196 8.89 0.62 22.17
C GLY A 196 8.98 -0.49 23.23
N GLY A 197 7.84 -0.98 23.73
CA GLY A 197 7.79 -2.02 24.75
C GLY A 197 8.12 -3.42 24.18
N ILE A 198 8.46 -4.35 25.10
CA ILE A 198 8.82 -5.73 24.73
C ILE A 198 7.73 -6.42 23.89
N HIS A 199 6.46 -6.23 24.25
CA HIS A 199 5.32 -6.81 23.52
C HIS A 199 5.09 -6.15 22.17
N GLY A 200 5.32 -4.83 22.04
CA GLY A 200 5.24 -4.13 20.78
C GLY A 200 6.29 -4.63 19.79
N GLN A 201 7.52 -4.76 20.25
CA GLN A 201 8.61 -5.30 19.42
C GLN A 201 8.36 -6.76 19.03
N ALA A 202 7.84 -7.58 19.94
CA ALA A 202 7.49 -8.97 19.64
C ALA A 202 6.35 -9.07 18.60
N LEU A 203 5.32 -8.22 18.69
CA LEU A 203 4.25 -8.15 17.68
C LEU A 203 4.80 -7.73 16.32
N ILE A 204 5.64 -6.70 16.25
CA ILE A 204 6.28 -6.26 14.99
C ILE A 204 7.03 -7.43 14.35
N GLN A 205 7.89 -8.12 15.12
CA GLN A 205 8.64 -9.27 14.61
C GLN A 205 7.73 -10.42 14.16
N LYS A 206 6.65 -10.68 14.86
CA LYS A 206 5.69 -11.74 14.50
C LYS A 206 5.01 -11.45 13.18
N ILE A 207 4.54 -10.22 12.96
CA ILE A 207 3.94 -9.76 11.71
C ILE A 207 4.97 -9.76 10.58
N GLN A 208 6.16 -9.21 10.82
CA GLN A 208 7.27 -9.22 9.87
C GLN A 208 7.55 -10.62 9.33
N ARG A 209 7.69 -11.62 10.22
CA ARG A 209 8.02 -12.99 9.85
C ARG A 209 6.87 -13.67 9.09
N HIS A 210 5.63 -13.48 9.56
CA HIS A 210 4.48 -14.14 8.96
C HIS A 210 4.20 -13.66 7.52
N PHE A 211 4.29 -12.34 7.31
CA PHE A 211 4.02 -11.74 6.00
C PHE A 211 5.28 -11.49 5.17
N GLN A 212 6.47 -11.79 5.71
CA GLN A 212 7.76 -11.52 5.08
C GLN A 212 7.86 -10.08 4.53
N VAL A 213 7.62 -9.12 5.40
CA VAL A 213 7.73 -7.69 5.11
C VAL A 213 8.89 -7.08 5.90
N SER A 214 9.24 -5.81 5.63
CA SER A 214 10.23 -5.12 6.46
C SER A 214 9.70 -4.85 7.87
N THR A 215 10.61 -4.66 8.83
CA THR A 215 10.27 -4.27 10.21
C THR A 215 9.45 -2.97 10.22
N ASP A 216 9.82 -2.00 9.39
CA ASP A 216 9.11 -0.72 9.28
C ASP A 216 7.72 -0.89 8.68
N ALA A 217 7.55 -1.72 7.65
CA ALA A 217 6.23 -2.01 7.08
C ALA A 217 5.30 -2.64 8.13
N ALA A 218 5.79 -3.63 8.89
CA ALA A 218 5.03 -4.26 9.96
C ALA A 218 4.66 -3.24 11.06
N ARG A 219 5.62 -2.41 11.50
CA ARG A 219 5.41 -1.36 12.51
C ARG A 219 4.36 -0.35 12.06
N ILE A 220 4.50 0.20 10.85
CA ILE A 220 3.57 1.19 10.29
C ILE A 220 2.17 0.59 10.14
N ARG A 221 2.06 -0.66 9.67
CA ARG A 221 0.77 -1.34 9.56
C ARG A 221 0.07 -1.49 10.91
N LEU A 222 0.78 -1.94 11.94
CA LEU A 222 0.24 -2.09 13.30
C LEU A 222 -0.15 -0.74 13.93
N LEU A 223 0.59 0.34 13.64
CA LEU A 223 0.23 1.71 14.05
C LEU A 223 -1.05 2.18 13.33
N LYS A 224 -1.15 2.00 12.01
CA LYS A 224 -2.34 2.36 11.22
C LYS A 224 -3.59 1.60 11.68
N LEU A 225 -3.43 0.39 12.19
CA LEU A 225 -4.51 -0.41 12.78
C LEU A 225 -4.79 -0.10 14.26
N SER A 226 -4.11 0.88 14.85
CA SER A 226 -4.22 1.26 16.27
C SER A 226 -3.93 0.10 17.25
N ILE A 227 -3.20 -0.91 16.80
CA ILE A 227 -2.71 -2.03 17.62
C ILE A 227 -1.50 -1.56 18.44
N LEU A 228 -0.63 -0.78 17.79
CA LEU A 228 0.48 -0.10 18.46
C LEU A 228 0.17 1.38 18.68
N GLY A 229 0.73 1.94 19.74
CA GLY A 229 0.64 3.35 20.07
C GLY A 229 1.99 3.93 20.52
N ALA A 230 2.04 5.26 20.74
CA ALA A 230 3.22 5.92 21.28
C ALA A 230 3.61 5.35 22.66
N ALA A 231 4.89 5.39 22.98
CA ALA A 231 5.47 4.78 24.19
C ALA A 231 4.93 5.30 25.53
N ASP A 232 4.13 6.38 25.54
CA ASP A 232 3.72 7.13 26.74
C ASP A 232 2.20 7.17 27.02
N ALA A 233 1.46 6.16 26.63
CA ALA A 233 0.21 5.92 27.33
C ALA A 233 0.56 5.27 28.69
N GLY A 234 1.06 6.08 29.62
CA GLY A 234 1.19 5.71 31.03
C GLY A 234 -0.13 5.16 31.55
N PRO A 235 -0.13 4.41 32.67
CA PRO A 235 -1.33 3.79 33.20
C PRO A 235 -2.43 4.84 33.30
N SER A 236 -3.58 4.58 32.70
CA SER A 236 -4.76 5.44 32.78
C SER A 236 -5.03 5.77 34.26
N LEU A 237 -5.08 7.07 34.58
CA LEU A 237 -5.41 7.58 35.91
C LEU A 237 -6.87 7.28 36.35
N PHE A 238 -7.54 6.33 35.72
CA PHE A 238 -8.88 5.88 36.08
C PHE A 238 -8.90 4.44 36.61
N SER A 239 -7.98 4.15 37.52
CA SER A 239 -8.14 3.05 38.46
C SER A 239 -8.44 3.65 39.83
N ARG A 240 -9.69 3.96 40.07
CA ARG A 240 -10.34 4.02 41.37
C ARG A 240 -11.71 3.40 41.27
#